data_ca93ddbe05ccb86f7d9431fcccd615f3
#
_entry.id   ca93ddbe05ccb86f7d9431fcccd615f3
#
_cell.length_a   1.000
_cell.length_b   1.000
_cell.length_c   1.000
_cell.angle_alpha   90.00
_cell.angle_beta   90.00
_cell.angle_gamma   90.00
#
_symmetry.space_group_name_H-M   'P 1'
#
loop_
_entity.id
_entity.type
_entity.pdbx_description
1 polymer ?
#
loop_
_entity_poly.entity_id
_entity_poly.type
_entity_poly.pdbx_seq_one_letter_code
_entity_poly.pdbx_strand_id
1 'polypeptide(L)'
;FTCSKNLKAAVNLTRALAERGMGVLRFDFTGLGESEGDFAETDFSSNVEDLVSAARFLEERHGAPQLLVGHSLGGAAVLHAATRLPSVRAVATVGAPADPAHVLHLVSDSREEIEARGKATVTLAGRPFTIKEEFLRDLEGQRMEEVVSQLGRALLILHSPVDRVVGVENAARLYGMARHPKSFLSLDDADHLLTDPADSRYAGRVLAAWAERYVDVAAPASTPEELADGERVVTRTRLGSFRTDVRIRAHGLVADEPTSVGGEDAGPTPYDLLVAGLGACTSM
;
A
#
# COMPACT_ATOMS: atom_id res chain seq x y z
N PHE A 1 -12.42 -1.72 -2.92
CA PHE A 1 -12.66 -2.67 -1.85
C PHE A 1 -12.79 -4.13 -2.33
N THR A 2 -12.65 -4.41 -3.58
CA THR A 2 -12.67 -5.77 -4.13
C THR A 2 -11.32 -6.18 -4.72
N CYS A 3 -10.27 -5.38 -4.50
CA CYS A 3 -8.93 -5.64 -5.01
C CYS A 3 -8.14 -6.53 -4.05
N SER A 4 -7.17 -7.29 -4.60
CA SER A 4 -6.24 -8.08 -3.80
C SER A 4 -4.98 -7.29 -3.45
N LYS A 5 -4.21 -7.79 -2.46
CA LYS A 5 -2.87 -7.28 -2.08
C LYS A 5 -1.88 -7.22 -3.26
N ASN A 6 -2.15 -7.93 -4.35
CA ASN A 6 -1.31 -8.00 -5.54
C ASN A 6 -1.66 -6.95 -6.61
N LEU A 7 -2.55 -5.98 -6.30
CA LEU A 7 -2.78 -4.82 -7.16
C LEU A 7 -1.43 -4.12 -7.45
N LYS A 8 -1.14 -3.83 -8.72
CA LYS A 8 0.14 -3.22 -9.13
C LYS A 8 0.47 -1.94 -8.34
N ALA A 9 -0.53 -1.09 -8.11
CA ALA A 9 -0.35 0.10 -7.28
C ALA A 9 0.11 -0.26 -5.86
N ALA A 10 -0.55 -1.20 -5.19
CA ALA A 10 -0.18 -1.64 -3.85
C ALA A 10 1.26 -2.18 -3.82
N VAL A 11 1.66 -2.95 -4.84
CA VAL A 11 3.05 -3.45 -4.97
C VAL A 11 4.05 -2.30 -5.12
N ASN A 12 3.76 -1.32 -5.98
CA ASN A 12 4.66 -0.19 -6.22
C ASN A 12 4.78 0.73 -4.99
N LEU A 13 3.67 1.00 -4.30
CA LEU A 13 3.68 1.78 -3.05
C LEU A 13 4.52 1.06 -1.97
N THR A 14 4.29 -0.25 -1.81
CA THR A 14 5.05 -1.08 -0.86
C THR A 14 6.54 -1.08 -1.15
N ARG A 15 6.91 -1.21 -2.43
CA ARG A 15 8.31 -1.18 -2.85
C ARG A 15 8.96 0.15 -2.49
N ALA A 16 8.30 1.28 -2.79
CA ALA A 16 8.83 2.61 -2.48
C ALA A 16 9.05 2.82 -0.96
N LEU A 17 8.15 2.30 -0.11
CA LEU A 17 8.32 2.33 1.34
C LEU A 17 9.50 1.44 1.78
N ALA A 18 9.58 0.22 1.23
CA ALA A 18 10.65 -0.73 1.55
C ALA A 18 12.04 -0.22 1.14
N GLU A 19 12.16 0.48 0.00
CA GLU A 19 13.39 1.12 -0.45
C GLU A 19 13.90 2.19 0.52
N ARG A 20 13.01 2.74 1.34
CA ARG A 20 13.35 3.70 2.41
C ARG A 20 13.49 3.04 3.79
N GLY A 21 13.63 1.71 3.85
CA GLY A 21 13.88 0.97 5.10
C GLY A 21 12.63 0.70 5.94
N MET A 22 11.43 0.93 5.42
CA MET A 22 10.18 0.63 6.12
C MET A 22 9.75 -0.81 5.85
N GLY A 23 9.55 -1.62 6.90
CA GLY A 23 8.89 -2.91 6.78
C GLY A 23 7.41 -2.73 6.44
N VAL A 24 6.88 -3.49 5.49
CA VAL A 24 5.49 -3.34 5.03
C VAL A 24 4.77 -4.68 5.03
N LEU A 25 3.62 -4.75 5.69
CA LEU A 25 2.68 -5.85 5.58
C LEU A 25 1.57 -5.47 4.58
N ARG A 26 1.35 -6.34 3.60
CA ARG A 26 0.18 -6.33 2.73
C ARG A 26 -0.60 -7.62 2.93
N PHE A 27 -1.90 -7.51 3.06
CA PHE A 27 -2.78 -8.66 3.23
C PHE A 27 -4.06 -8.48 2.41
N ASP A 28 -4.78 -9.56 2.21
CA ASP A 28 -6.13 -9.55 1.64
C ASP A 28 -7.14 -9.55 2.79
N PHE A 29 -8.19 -8.74 2.68
CA PHE A 29 -9.31 -8.79 3.63
C PHE A 29 -10.03 -10.13 3.58
N THR A 30 -10.73 -10.47 4.63
CA THR A 30 -11.54 -11.70 4.75
C THR A 30 -12.41 -11.91 3.51
N GLY A 31 -12.35 -13.13 2.94
CA GLY A 31 -13.07 -13.50 1.72
C GLY A 31 -12.54 -12.93 0.41
N LEU A 32 -11.38 -12.24 0.42
CA LEU A 32 -10.72 -11.72 -0.78
C LEU A 32 -9.34 -12.35 -1.00
N GLY A 33 -8.91 -12.40 -2.26
CA GLY A 33 -7.58 -12.85 -2.67
C GLY A 33 -7.24 -14.24 -2.16
N GLU A 34 -6.24 -14.34 -1.30
CA GLU A 34 -5.77 -15.60 -0.68
C GLU A 34 -6.25 -15.75 0.77
N SER A 35 -6.98 -14.76 1.32
CA SER A 35 -7.55 -14.86 2.66
C SER A 35 -8.77 -15.77 2.68
N GLU A 36 -8.88 -16.55 3.75
CA GLU A 36 -10.02 -17.42 4.00
C GLU A 36 -11.29 -16.62 4.33
N GLY A 37 -12.41 -17.31 4.47
CA GLY A 37 -13.72 -16.74 4.78
C GLY A 37 -14.57 -16.49 3.53
N ASP A 38 -15.74 -15.91 3.74
CA ASP A 38 -16.69 -15.56 2.68
C ASP A 38 -16.90 -14.04 2.70
N PHE A 39 -16.63 -13.39 1.58
CA PHE A 39 -16.85 -11.95 1.44
C PHE A 39 -18.31 -11.54 1.72
N ALA A 40 -19.27 -12.42 1.43
CA ALA A 40 -20.68 -12.17 1.70
C ALA A 40 -21.02 -12.04 3.21
N GLU A 41 -20.15 -12.55 4.08
CA GLU A 41 -20.27 -12.44 5.54
C GLU A 41 -19.50 -11.25 6.12
N THR A 42 -18.93 -10.39 5.26
CA THR A 42 -18.16 -9.23 5.69
C THR A 42 -18.94 -7.93 5.53
N ASP A 43 -18.56 -6.93 6.29
CA ASP A 43 -19.02 -5.54 6.21
C ASP A 43 -17.85 -4.57 6.38
N PHE A 44 -18.11 -3.27 6.41
CA PHE A 44 -17.05 -2.28 6.58
C PHE A 44 -16.40 -2.38 7.96
N SER A 45 -17.19 -2.63 8.99
CA SER A 45 -16.70 -2.79 10.38
C SER A 45 -15.80 -4.00 10.52
N SER A 46 -16.13 -5.14 9.88
CA SER A 46 -15.27 -6.33 9.86
C SER A 46 -13.96 -6.08 9.11
N ASN A 47 -13.96 -5.27 8.05
CA ASN A 47 -12.71 -4.86 7.38
C ASN A 47 -11.83 -4.00 8.30
N VAL A 48 -12.41 -3.17 9.17
CA VAL A 48 -11.65 -2.44 10.20
C VAL A 48 -11.07 -3.42 11.23
N GLU A 49 -11.81 -4.48 11.62
CA GLU A 49 -11.28 -5.54 12.51
C GLU A 49 -10.12 -6.31 11.87
N ASP A 50 -10.19 -6.62 10.59
CA ASP A 50 -9.08 -7.26 9.85
C ASP A 50 -7.81 -6.39 9.92
N LEU A 51 -7.92 -5.07 9.74
CA LEU A 51 -6.82 -4.14 9.89
C LEU A 51 -6.22 -4.13 11.30
N VAL A 52 -7.07 -4.11 12.32
CA VAL A 52 -6.63 -4.16 13.73
C VAL A 52 -5.95 -5.50 14.03
N SER A 53 -6.47 -6.60 13.50
CA SER A 53 -5.88 -7.94 13.66
C SER A 53 -4.52 -8.04 12.97
N ALA A 54 -4.38 -7.50 11.76
CA ALA A 54 -3.11 -7.42 11.05
C ALA A 54 -2.09 -6.54 11.80
N ALA A 55 -2.54 -5.44 12.41
CA ALA A 55 -1.71 -4.58 13.23
C ALA A 55 -1.18 -5.30 14.48
N ARG A 56 -2.03 -6.06 15.17
CA ARG A 56 -1.63 -6.89 16.32
C ARG A 56 -0.63 -7.98 15.92
N PHE A 57 -0.85 -8.64 14.79
CA PHE A 57 0.11 -9.61 14.25
C PHE A 57 1.50 -8.97 14.03
N LEU A 58 1.55 -7.75 13.46
CA LEU A 58 2.81 -7.03 13.30
C LEU A 58 3.45 -6.68 14.65
N GLU A 59 2.67 -6.19 15.60
CA GLU A 59 3.14 -5.82 16.94
C GLU A 59 3.79 -7.01 17.66
N GLU A 60 3.18 -8.18 17.58
CA GLU A 60 3.68 -9.41 18.22
C GLU A 60 4.94 -9.95 17.59
N ARG A 61 5.18 -9.73 16.27
CA ARG A 61 6.24 -10.42 15.53
C ARG A 61 7.34 -9.53 15.00
N HIS A 62 7.05 -8.26 14.75
CA HIS A 62 7.96 -7.36 14.03
C HIS A 62 8.04 -5.97 14.64
N GLY A 63 7.00 -5.55 15.32
CA GLY A 63 6.85 -4.22 15.90
C GLY A 63 5.54 -3.56 15.48
N ALA A 64 5.01 -2.71 16.35
CA ALA A 64 3.72 -2.08 16.15
C ALA A 64 3.73 -1.15 14.91
N PRO A 65 2.69 -1.18 14.06
CA PRO A 65 2.64 -0.35 12.87
C PRO A 65 2.53 1.13 13.22
N GLN A 66 3.30 1.96 12.55
CA GLN A 66 3.30 3.42 12.73
C GLN A 66 2.62 4.15 11.57
N LEU A 67 2.45 3.49 10.42
CA LEU A 67 1.82 4.01 9.22
C LEU A 67 0.73 3.04 8.76
N LEU A 68 -0.45 3.58 8.46
CA LEU A 68 -1.47 2.86 7.71
C LEU A 68 -1.65 3.51 6.34
N VAL A 69 -1.79 2.68 5.31
CA VAL A 69 -2.06 3.12 3.93
C VAL A 69 -3.27 2.40 3.40
N GLY A 70 -4.25 3.14 2.90
CA GLY A 70 -5.47 2.56 2.35
C GLY A 70 -5.87 3.19 1.01
N HIS A 71 -6.36 2.34 0.10
CA HIS A 71 -6.87 2.74 -1.21
C HIS A 71 -8.39 2.59 -1.26
N SER A 72 -9.09 3.55 -1.87
CA SER A 72 -10.54 3.52 -2.04
C SER A 72 -11.26 3.32 -0.70
N LEU A 73 -12.22 2.41 -0.59
CA LEU A 73 -12.88 2.08 0.68
C LEU A 73 -11.89 1.66 1.77
N GLY A 74 -10.77 1.00 1.41
CA GLY A 74 -9.68 0.71 2.34
C GLY A 74 -9.04 1.98 2.93
N GLY A 75 -9.10 3.11 2.22
CA GLY A 75 -8.69 4.42 2.75
C GLY A 75 -9.59 4.92 3.88
N ALA A 76 -10.90 4.72 3.76
CA ALA A 76 -11.84 4.99 4.86
C ALA A 76 -11.60 4.01 6.02
N ALA A 77 -11.37 2.74 5.74
CA ALA A 77 -11.15 1.73 6.77
C ALA A 77 -9.87 1.99 7.60
N VAL A 78 -8.76 2.42 6.98
CA VAL A 78 -7.52 2.74 7.73
C VAL A 78 -7.69 3.98 8.61
N LEU A 79 -8.54 4.95 8.24
CA LEU A 79 -8.87 6.09 9.08
C LEU A 79 -9.61 5.64 10.35
N HIS A 80 -10.58 4.74 10.24
CA HIS A 80 -11.26 4.12 11.39
C HIS A 80 -10.28 3.29 12.23
N ALA A 81 -9.49 2.40 11.61
CA ALA A 81 -8.54 1.55 12.33
C ALA A 81 -7.50 2.38 13.11
N ALA A 82 -7.04 3.50 12.56
CA ALA A 82 -6.06 4.37 13.21
C ALA A 82 -6.54 4.93 14.56
N THR A 83 -7.85 5.11 14.78
CA THR A 83 -8.38 5.55 16.06
C THR A 83 -8.24 4.50 17.17
N ARG A 84 -8.07 3.23 16.77
CA ARG A 84 -7.97 2.07 17.68
C ARG A 84 -6.53 1.58 17.87
N LEU A 85 -5.57 2.16 17.13
CA LEU A 85 -4.17 1.76 17.10
C LEU A 85 -3.28 2.91 17.60
N PRO A 86 -2.91 2.91 18.90
CA PRO A 86 -2.14 4.01 19.51
C PRO A 86 -0.74 4.18 18.90
N SER A 87 -0.16 3.12 18.35
CA SER A 87 1.16 3.14 17.69
C SER A 87 1.18 3.90 16.37
N VAL A 88 0.02 4.04 15.71
CA VAL A 88 -0.09 4.72 14.41
C VAL A 88 0.15 6.21 14.59
N ARG A 89 1.12 6.75 13.87
CA ARG A 89 1.48 8.18 13.86
C ARG A 89 1.04 8.88 12.58
N ALA A 90 0.88 8.10 11.50
CA ALA A 90 0.56 8.61 10.17
C ALA A 90 -0.44 7.72 9.45
N VAL A 91 -1.30 8.33 8.67
CA VAL A 91 -2.26 7.64 7.78
C VAL A 91 -2.16 8.25 6.40
N ALA A 92 -2.15 7.41 5.37
CA ALA A 92 -2.22 7.86 3.99
C ALA A 92 -3.42 7.21 3.28
N THR A 93 -4.16 8.00 2.52
CA THR A 93 -5.29 7.54 1.72
C THR A 93 -5.05 7.81 0.25
N VAL A 94 -5.45 6.88 -0.61
CA VAL A 94 -5.37 7.00 -2.07
C VAL A 94 -6.76 6.81 -2.64
N GLY A 95 -7.33 7.83 -3.30
CA GLY A 95 -8.66 7.77 -3.91
C GLY A 95 -9.76 7.38 -2.91
N ALA A 96 -9.68 7.84 -1.65
CA ALA A 96 -10.60 7.42 -0.59
C ALA A 96 -11.88 8.25 -0.57
N PRO A 97 -13.04 7.64 -0.28
CA PRO A 97 -14.27 8.38 -0.05
C PRO A 97 -14.22 9.08 1.32
N ALA A 98 -14.81 10.27 1.40
CA ALA A 98 -15.02 11.01 2.64
C ALA A 98 -16.17 10.45 3.49
N ASP A 99 -16.94 9.56 2.90
CA ASP A 99 -18.04 8.84 3.51
C ASP A 99 -18.07 7.43 2.91
N PRO A 100 -17.91 6.35 3.71
CA PRO A 100 -17.96 4.98 3.20
C PRO A 100 -19.25 4.67 2.43
N ALA A 101 -20.39 5.28 2.80
CA ALA A 101 -21.65 5.13 2.09
C ALA A 101 -21.59 5.62 0.62
N HIS A 102 -20.57 6.40 0.25
CA HIS A 102 -20.36 6.80 -1.15
C HIS A 102 -20.28 5.60 -2.09
N VAL A 103 -19.72 4.46 -1.66
CA VAL A 103 -19.62 3.27 -2.51
C VAL A 103 -20.96 2.60 -2.80
N LEU A 104 -22.03 2.98 -2.11
CA LEU A 104 -23.38 2.43 -2.34
C LEU A 104 -23.90 2.73 -3.76
N HIS A 105 -23.40 3.79 -4.42
CA HIS A 105 -23.72 4.06 -5.82
C HIS A 105 -23.29 2.92 -6.77
N LEU A 106 -22.25 2.16 -6.41
CA LEU A 106 -21.76 1.01 -7.19
C LEU A 106 -22.71 -0.18 -7.16
N VAL A 107 -23.64 -0.18 -6.22
CA VAL A 107 -24.64 -1.25 -6.03
C VAL A 107 -26.08 -0.72 -6.14
N SER A 108 -26.25 0.54 -6.60
CA SER A 108 -27.55 1.21 -6.71
C SER A 108 -28.59 0.38 -7.46
N ASP A 109 -28.21 -0.23 -8.58
CA ASP A 109 -29.10 -1.03 -9.43
C ASP A 109 -29.60 -2.31 -8.76
N SER A 110 -28.91 -2.77 -7.73
CA SER A 110 -29.26 -3.98 -6.97
C SER A 110 -29.80 -3.69 -5.58
N ARG A 111 -29.89 -2.39 -5.20
CA ARG A 111 -30.30 -1.98 -3.86
C ARG A 111 -31.69 -2.50 -3.47
N GLU A 112 -32.66 -2.35 -4.35
CA GLU A 112 -34.06 -2.82 -4.12
C GLU A 112 -34.09 -4.34 -3.94
N GLU A 113 -33.29 -5.09 -4.70
CA GLU A 113 -33.20 -6.54 -4.56
C GLU A 113 -32.53 -6.92 -3.22
N ILE A 114 -31.47 -6.21 -2.83
CA ILE A 114 -30.80 -6.44 -1.54
C ILE A 114 -31.77 -6.20 -0.38
N GLU A 115 -32.48 -5.07 -0.40
CA GLU A 115 -33.46 -4.73 0.65
C GLU A 115 -34.65 -5.70 0.69
N ALA A 116 -35.12 -6.20 -0.46
CA ALA A 116 -36.25 -7.12 -0.53
C ALA A 116 -35.89 -8.59 -0.16
N ARG A 117 -34.66 -9.02 -0.48
CA ARG A 117 -34.20 -10.41 -0.34
C ARG A 117 -33.12 -10.62 0.70
N GLY A 118 -32.69 -9.55 1.35
CA GLY A 118 -31.54 -9.53 2.27
C GLY A 118 -30.18 -9.62 1.61
N LYS A 119 -30.10 -9.92 0.30
CA LYS A 119 -28.85 -10.00 -0.49
C LYS A 119 -29.09 -9.94 -1.98
N ALA A 120 -28.06 -9.51 -2.75
CA ALA A 120 -28.00 -9.69 -4.20
C ALA A 120 -26.55 -9.94 -4.65
N THR A 121 -26.41 -10.49 -5.87
CA THR A 121 -25.10 -10.61 -6.52
C THR A 121 -24.89 -9.41 -7.42
N VAL A 122 -23.82 -8.66 -7.16
CA VAL A 122 -23.41 -7.46 -7.90
C VAL A 122 -22.09 -7.69 -8.60
N THR A 123 -21.89 -7.06 -9.76
CA THR A 123 -20.61 -7.12 -10.47
C THR A 123 -19.78 -5.90 -10.12
N LEU A 124 -18.66 -6.09 -9.42
CA LEU A 124 -17.71 -5.05 -9.04
C LEU A 124 -16.36 -5.34 -9.68
N ALA A 125 -15.84 -4.36 -10.45
CA ALA A 125 -14.59 -4.50 -11.20
C ALA A 125 -14.55 -5.79 -12.07
N GLY A 126 -15.67 -6.15 -12.69
CA GLY A 126 -15.80 -7.32 -13.59
C GLY A 126 -15.92 -8.67 -12.87
N ARG A 127 -16.04 -8.70 -11.54
CA ARG A 127 -16.20 -9.93 -10.75
C ARG A 127 -17.52 -9.92 -9.97
N PRO A 128 -18.21 -11.08 -9.83
CA PRO A 128 -19.41 -11.17 -9.05
C PRO A 128 -19.08 -11.20 -7.54
N PHE A 129 -19.86 -10.44 -6.76
CA PHE A 129 -19.83 -10.44 -5.29
C PHE A 129 -21.24 -10.49 -4.75
N THR A 130 -21.46 -11.28 -3.71
CA THR A 130 -22.72 -11.24 -2.97
C THR A 130 -22.63 -10.16 -1.90
N ILE A 131 -23.55 -9.19 -1.96
CA ILE A 131 -23.68 -8.11 -0.98
C ILE A 131 -24.97 -8.35 -0.18
N LYS A 132 -24.85 -8.30 1.14
CA LYS A 132 -25.98 -8.41 2.07
C LYS A 132 -26.46 -7.03 2.53
N GLU A 133 -27.68 -6.98 3.04
CA GLU A 133 -28.29 -5.76 3.58
C GLU A 133 -27.49 -5.19 4.76
N GLU A 134 -26.90 -6.06 5.58
CA GLU A 134 -26.05 -5.68 6.70
C GLU A 134 -24.87 -4.83 6.25
N PHE A 135 -24.25 -5.17 5.11
CA PHE A 135 -23.16 -4.37 4.54
C PHE A 135 -23.61 -2.94 4.20
N LEU A 136 -24.81 -2.78 3.63
CA LEU A 136 -25.35 -1.45 3.31
C LEU A 136 -25.61 -0.63 4.58
N ARG A 137 -26.25 -1.24 5.58
CA ARG A 137 -26.58 -0.61 6.86
C ARG A 137 -25.31 -0.21 7.62
N ASP A 138 -24.29 -1.07 7.61
CA ASP A 138 -23.03 -0.79 8.27
C ASP A 138 -22.32 0.41 7.62
N LEU A 139 -22.26 0.49 6.29
CA LEU A 139 -21.71 1.63 5.57
C LEU A 139 -22.44 2.93 5.91
N GLU A 140 -23.78 2.93 5.96
CA GLU A 140 -24.60 4.10 6.26
C GLU A 140 -24.47 4.54 7.73
N GLY A 141 -24.08 3.62 8.61
CA GLY A 141 -23.87 3.88 10.03
C GLY A 141 -22.57 4.58 10.37
N GLN A 142 -21.62 4.68 9.43
CA GLN A 142 -20.29 5.21 9.70
C GLN A 142 -20.28 6.73 9.92
N ARG A 143 -19.53 7.17 10.91
CA ARG A 143 -19.38 8.58 11.31
C ARG A 143 -18.01 9.14 10.91
N MET A 144 -17.73 9.21 9.61
CA MET A 144 -16.40 9.59 9.12
C MET A 144 -15.95 10.99 9.57
N GLU A 145 -16.87 11.95 9.67
CA GLU A 145 -16.55 13.30 10.14
C GLU A 145 -15.98 13.29 11.57
N GLU A 146 -16.59 12.51 12.47
CA GLU A 146 -16.10 12.36 13.82
C GLU A 146 -14.72 11.70 13.85
N VAL A 147 -14.53 10.63 13.07
CA VAL A 147 -13.27 9.89 12.95
C VAL A 147 -12.14 10.79 12.46
N VAL A 148 -12.36 11.53 11.37
CA VAL A 148 -11.31 12.35 10.74
C VAL A 148 -10.99 13.59 11.58
N SER A 149 -12.01 14.24 12.15
CA SER A 149 -11.81 15.43 13.01
C SER A 149 -11.06 15.12 14.31
N GLN A 150 -11.16 13.88 14.80
CA GLN A 150 -10.51 13.39 16.01
C GLN A 150 -9.29 12.50 15.75
N LEU A 151 -8.88 12.35 14.51
CA LEU A 151 -7.81 11.41 14.10
C LEU A 151 -6.51 11.60 14.89
N GLY A 152 -6.10 12.85 15.14
CA GLY A 152 -4.90 13.18 15.94
C GLY A 152 -3.60 12.57 15.39
N ARG A 153 -3.55 12.25 14.10
CA ARG A 153 -2.42 11.65 13.36
C ARG A 153 -2.10 12.51 12.14
N ALA A 154 -0.88 12.40 11.63
CA ALA A 154 -0.55 13.00 10.33
C ALA A 154 -1.36 12.32 9.22
N LEU A 155 -2.00 13.11 8.37
CA LEU A 155 -2.82 12.61 7.26
C LEU A 155 -2.25 13.07 5.92
N LEU A 156 -2.00 12.10 5.01
CA LEU A 156 -1.72 12.35 3.61
C LEU A 156 -2.89 11.87 2.77
N ILE A 157 -3.43 12.75 1.94
CA ILE A 157 -4.50 12.45 0.99
C ILE A 157 -3.92 12.54 -0.41
N LEU A 158 -3.89 11.40 -1.13
CA LEU A 158 -3.51 11.32 -2.53
C LEU A 158 -4.78 11.08 -3.34
N HIS A 159 -5.07 11.93 -4.32
CA HIS A 159 -6.30 11.81 -5.11
C HIS A 159 -6.12 12.38 -6.51
N SER A 160 -6.73 11.73 -7.49
CA SER A 160 -6.75 12.22 -8.87
C SER A 160 -7.97 13.11 -9.13
N PRO A 161 -7.80 14.27 -9.78
CA PRO A 161 -8.93 15.11 -10.18
C PRO A 161 -9.79 14.49 -11.28
N VAL A 162 -9.29 13.46 -11.98
CA VAL A 162 -10.01 12.73 -13.03
C VAL A 162 -10.53 11.36 -12.57
N ASP A 163 -10.46 11.07 -11.26
CA ASP A 163 -11.01 9.84 -10.68
C ASP A 163 -12.54 9.80 -10.91
N ARG A 164 -12.99 8.75 -11.62
CA ARG A 164 -14.41 8.58 -11.97
C ARG A 164 -15.15 7.61 -11.05
N VAL A 165 -14.45 7.01 -10.09
CA VAL A 165 -15.04 6.07 -9.12
C VAL A 165 -15.30 6.79 -7.80
N VAL A 166 -14.30 7.52 -7.31
CA VAL A 166 -14.43 8.38 -6.13
C VAL A 166 -13.98 9.79 -6.55
N GLY A 167 -14.94 10.70 -6.71
CA GLY A 167 -14.62 12.05 -7.18
C GLY A 167 -13.71 12.82 -6.22
N VAL A 168 -12.90 13.72 -6.76
CA VAL A 168 -11.89 14.50 -6.02
C VAL A 168 -12.47 15.37 -4.90
N GLU A 169 -13.75 15.70 -4.94
CA GLU A 169 -14.45 16.40 -3.87
C GLU A 169 -14.41 15.66 -2.52
N ASN A 170 -14.26 14.32 -2.55
CA ASN A 170 -14.03 13.53 -1.35
C ASN A 170 -12.70 13.87 -0.68
N ALA A 171 -11.65 14.12 -1.45
CA ALA A 171 -10.36 14.58 -0.91
C ALA A 171 -10.49 15.96 -0.26
N ALA A 172 -11.24 16.89 -0.88
CA ALA A 172 -11.50 18.21 -0.32
C ALA A 172 -12.28 18.11 1.01
N ARG A 173 -13.27 17.22 1.10
CA ARG A 173 -14.03 16.96 2.34
C ARG A 173 -13.13 16.37 3.43
N LEU A 174 -12.36 15.31 3.13
CA LEU A 174 -11.40 14.72 4.07
C LEU A 174 -10.40 15.76 4.56
N TYR A 175 -9.85 16.56 3.65
CA TYR A 175 -8.91 17.62 4.01
C TYR A 175 -9.58 18.69 4.87
N GLY A 176 -10.81 19.06 4.60
CA GLY A 176 -11.58 20.04 5.40
C GLY A 176 -11.81 19.57 6.84
N MET A 177 -12.19 18.29 7.02
CA MET A 177 -12.46 17.69 8.33
C MET A 177 -11.20 17.47 9.17
N ALA A 178 -10.07 17.12 8.52
CA ALA A 178 -8.84 16.76 9.22
C ALA A 178 -8.18 17.97 9.90
N ARG A 179 -7.56 17.72 11.06
CA ARG A 179 -6.67 18.67 11.74
C ARG A 179 -5.23 18.51 11.25
N HIS A 180 -4.41 19.53 11.42
CA HIS A 180 -2.97 19.43 11.15
C HIS A 180 -2.27 18.46 12.10
N PRO A 181 -1.22 17.75 11.63
CA PRO A 181 -0.62 17.86 10.29
C PRO A 181 -1.41 17.12 9.22
N LYS A 182 -1.70 17.80 8.12
CA LYS A 182 -2.39 17.23 6.96
C LYS A 182 -1.77 17.71 5.66
N SER A 183 -1.74 16.83 4.65
CA SER A 183 -1.18 17.10 3.33
C SER A 183 -2.12 16.57 2.26
N PHE A 184 -2.15 17.24 1.11
CA PHE A 184 -2.84 16.78 -0.08
C PHE A 184 -1.85 16.70 -1.25
N LEU A 185 -1.95 15.64 -2.03
CA LEU A 185 -1.21 15.47 -3.28
C LEU A 185 -2.20 15.16 -4.40
N SER A 186 -2.19 15.99 -5.44
CA SER A 186 -2.89 15.69 -6.69
C SER A 186 -2.12 14.63 -7.48
N LEU A 187 -2.84 13.63 -7.97
CA LEU A 187 -2.34 12.60 -8.89
C LEU A 187 -2.86 12.86 -10.31
N ASP A 188 -2.76 14.06 -10.76
CA ASP A 188 -3.27 14.74 -11.96
C ASP A 188 -4.07 13.88 -12.95
N ASP A 189 -3.40 13.00 -13.73
CA ASP A 189 -4.04 12.20 -14.78
C ASP A 189 -4.28 10.73 -14.39
N ALA A 190 -3.99 10.36 -13.15
CA ALA A 190 -4.09 8.98 -12.70
C ALA A 190 -5.54 8.48 -12.65
N ASP A 191 -5.76 7.24 -13.04
CA ASP A 191 -7.05 6.58 -12.82
C ASP A 191 -7.20 6.13 -11.35
N HIS A 192 -8.42 5.72 -10.98
CA HIS A 192 -8.73 5.28 -9.61
C HIS A 192 -7.81 4.17 -9.09
N LEU A 193 -7.37 3.26 -9.95
CA LEU A 193 -6.54 2.10 -9.59
C LEU A 193 -5.04 2.34 -9.73
N LEU A 194 -4.62 3.53 -10.19
CA LEU A 194 -3.23 3.84 -10.55
C LEU A 194 -2.65 2.78 -11.48
N THR A 195 -3.39 2.47 -12.56
CA THR A 195 -3.02 1.40 -13.49
C THR A 195 -1.74 1.71 -14.26
N ASP A 196 -1.46 3.00 -14.52
CA ASP A 196 -0.16 3.41 -15.04
C ASP A 196 0.93 3.23 -13.96
N PRO A 197 1.97 2.42 -14.25
CA PRO A 197 3.08 2.25 -13.32
C PRO A 197 3.82 3.55 -12.99
N ALA A 198 3.79 4.57 -13.85
CA ALA A 198 4.42 5.86 -13.57
C ALA A 198 3.71 6.57 -12.41
N ASP A 199 2.37 6.57 -12.39
CA ASP A 199 1.56 7.20 -11.36
C ASP A 199 1.72 6.49 -10.02
N SER A 200 1.62 5.15 -10.00
CA SER A 200 1.77 4.38 -8.76
C SER A 200 3.19 4.47 -8.18
N ARG A 201 4.23 4.54 -9.02
CA ARG A 201 5.60 4.78 -8.56
C ARG A 201 5.80 6.22 -8.04
N TYR A 202 5.20 7.21 -8.71
CA TYR A 202 5.22 8.60 -8.23
C TYR A 202 4.54 8.71 -6.86
N ALA A 203 3.30 8.22 -6.75
CA ALA A 203 2.56 8.18 -5.49
C ALA A 203 3.36 7.49 -4.37
N GLY A 204 3.99 6.34 -4.68
CA GLY A 204 4.82 5.60 -3.74
C GLY A 204 6.04 6.39 -3.26
N ARG A 205 6.77 7.06 -4.15
CA ARG A 205 7.92 7.89 -3.76
C ARG A 205 7.53 9.06 -2.88
N VAL A 206 6.43 9.75 -3.20
CA VAL A 206 5.94 10.86 -2.37
C VAL A 206 5.47 10.37 -1.02
N LEU A 207 4.69 9.27 -1.00
CA LEU A 207 4.25 8.63 0.23
C LEU A 207 5.44 8.27 1.13
N ALA A 208 6.47 7.64 0.58
CA ALA A 208 7.63 7.20 1.34
C ALA A 208 8.41 8.40 1.91
N ALA A 209 8.67 9.43 1.10
CA ALA A 209 9.35 10.65 1.54
C ALA A 209 8.54 11.42 2.62
N TRP A 210 7.21 11.45 2.49
CA TRP A 210 6.34 12.06 3.49
C TRP A 210 6.32 11.27 4.80
N ALA A 211 6.26 9.94 4.69
CA ALA A 211 6.17 9.04 5.84
C ALA A 211 7.41 9.11 6.74
N GLU A 212 8.62 9.26 6.17
CA GLU A 212 9.89 9.40 6.92
C GLU A 212 9.85 10.49 8.00
N ARG A 213 8.98 11.47 7.84
CA ARG A 213 8.83 12.55 8.82
C ARG A 213 8.10 12.11 10.08
N TYR A 214 7.30 11.04 10.01
CA TYR A 214 6.35 10.66 11.06
C TYR A 214 6.61 9.27 11.64
N VAL A 215 7.33 8.42 10.91
CA VAL A 215 7.60 7.05 11.33
C VAL A 215 9.10 6.87 11.62
N ASP A 216 9.39 5.98 12.56
CA ASP A 216 10.77 5.61 12.84
C ASP A 216 11.23 4.67 11.72
N VAL A 217 12.12 5.16 10.87
CA VAL A 217 12.77 4.32 9.86
C VAL A 217 13.97 3.67 10.51
N ALA A 218 14.02 2.35 10.46
CA ALA A 218 15.24 1.66 10.87
C ALA A 218 16.40 2.21 10.03
N ALA A 219 17.47 2.64 10.68
CA ALA A 219 18.69 2.97 9.96
C ALA A 219 18.99 1.80 9.01
N PRO A 220 19.35 2.07 7.74
CA PRO A 220 19.67 0.99 6.82
C PRO A 220 20.63 0.06 7.54
N ALA A 221 20.24 -1.20 7.69
CA ALA A 221 21.08 -2.18 8.38
C ALA A 221 22.48 -2.05 7.81
N SER A 222 23.41 -1.71 8.68
CA SER A 222 24.83 -1.49 8.47
C SER A 222 25.27 -1.27 7.01
N THR A 223 25.93 -0.17 6.74
CA THR A 223 26.58 0.07 5.45
C THR A 223 27.38 -1.16 5.04
N PRO A 224 27.54 -1.46 3.74
CA PRO A 224 28.40 -2.55 3.27
C PRO A 224 29.79 -2.58 3.92
N GLU A 225 30.22 -1.48 4.53
CA GLU A 225 31.48 -1.35 5.26
C GLU A 225 31.60 -2.25 6.49
N GLU A 226 30.50 -2.48 7.24
CA GLU A 226 30.54 -3.31 8.45
C GLU A 226 30.49 -4.82 8.17
N LEU A 227 30.17 -5.23 6.94
CA LEU A 227 30.04 -6.66 6.56
C LEU A 227 31.26 -7.21 5.83
N ALA A 228 32.17 -6.34 5.39
CA ALA A 228 33.37 -6.76 4.67
C ALA A 228 34.59 -6.75 5.59
N ASP A 229 34.73 -7.80 6.39
CA ASP A 229 35.99 -8.06 7.08
C ASP A 229 36.88 -8.90 6.16
N GLY A 230 37.98 -8.29 5.72
CA GLY A 230 39.05 -8.96 5.01
C GLY A 230 38.75 -9.35 3.54
N GLU A 231 39.10 -10.59 3.19
CA GLU A 231 39.09 -11.10 1.81
C GLU A 231 37.72 -11.65 1.34
N ARG A 232 36.63 -11.35 2.04
CA ARG A 232 35.33 -11.92 1.76
C ARG A 232 34.59 -11.17 0.64
N VAL A 233 33.78 -11.91 -0.11
CA VAL A 233 32.78 -11.38 -1.03
C VAL A 233 31.44 -11.35 -0.29
N VAL A 234 30.81 -10.19 -0.27
CA VAL A 234 29.48 -10.02 0.32
C VAL A 234 28.53 -9.57 -0.77
N THR A 235 27.41 -10.23 -0.92
CA THR A 235 26.34 -9.86 -1.83
C THR A 235 25.07 -9.58 -1.05
N ARG A 236 24.36 -8.51 -1.41
CA ARG A 236 23.06 -8.15 -0.82
C ARG A 236 22.05 -7.88 -1.91
N THR A 237 21.07 -8.76 -2.05
CA THR A 237 19.94 -8.58 -2.97
C THR A 237 18.74 -8.04 -2.19
N ARG A 238 18.05 -7.02 -2.73
CA ARG A 238 16.83 -6.50 -2.14
C ARG A 238 15.67 -7.45 -2.40
N LEU A 239 14.83 -7.66 -1.41
CA LEU A 239 13.65 -8.51 -1.57
C LEU A 239 12.73 -7.94 -2.68
N GLY A 240 12.38 -8.79 -3.66
CA GLY A 240 11.54 -8.41 -4.80
C GLY A 240 12.24 -7.57 -5.88
N SER A 241 13.57 -7.50 -5.87
CA SER A 241 14.41 -6.85 -6.89
C SER A 241 15.50 -7.81 -7.36
N PHE A 242 15.99 -7.62 -8.58
CA PHE A 242 17.22 -8.29 -9.06
C PHE A 242 18.49 -7.51 -8.70
N ARG A 243 18.31 -6.24 -8.31
CA ARG A 243 19.44 -5.39 -7.93
C ARG A 243 20.16 -5.97 -6.71
N THR A 244 21.45 -6.25 -6.91
CA THR A 244 22.35 -6.85 -5.94
C THR A 244 23.57 -5.95 -5.75
N ASP A 245 23.75 -5.42 -4.55
CA ASP A 245 24.98 -4.74 -4.15
C ASP A 245 26.03 -5.80 -3.84
N VAL A 246 27.18 -5.74 -4.50
CA VAL A 246 28.30 -6.68 -4.34
C VAL A 246 29.49 -5.92 -3.78
N ARG A 247 30.08 -6.42 -2.70
CA ARG A 247 31.32 -5.90 -2.13
C ARG A 247 32.40 -6.96 -2.10
N ILE A 248 33.54 -6.61 -2.65
CA ILE A 248 34.72 -7.46 -2.69
C ILE A 248 35.87 -6.66 -2.10
N ARG A 249 36.25 -6.96 -0.86
CA ARG A 249 37.25 -6.16 -0.11
C ARG A 249 36.80 -4.68 -0.04
N ALA A 250 37.62 -3.76 -0.53
CA ALA A 250 37.31 -2.31 -0.59
C ALA A 250 36.50 -1.90 -1.84
N HIS A 251 36.18 -2.84 -2.76
CA HIS A 251 35.54 -2.54 -4.03
C HIS A 251 34.03 -2.84 -3.94
N GLY A 252 33.21 -1.88 -4.34
CA GLY A 252 31.77 -2.03 -4.50
C GLY A 252 31.36 -2.03 -5.96
N LEU A 253 30.42 -2.89 -6.33
CA LEU A 253 29.77 -2.91 -7.63
C LEU A 253 28.29 -3.29 -7.47
N VAL A 254 27.51 -3.02 -8.48
CA VAL A 254 26.09 -3.38 -8.53
C VAL A 254 25.92 -4.39 -9.66
N ALA A 255 25.20 -5.47 -9.39
CA ALA A 255 24.66 -6.37 -10.39
C ALA A 255 23.15 -6.19 -10.47
N ASP A 256 22.58 -6.31 -11.67
CA ASP A 256 21.13 -6.23 -11.87
C ASP A 256 20.77 -6.98 -13.17
N GLU A 257 19.48 -7.19 -13.37
CA GLU A 257 18.96 -7.73 -14.64
C GLU A 257 18.43 -6.60 -15.53
N PRO A 258 18.40 -6.81 -16.87
CA PRO A 258 17.79 -5.87 -17.80
C PRO A 258 16.29 -5.64 -17.51
N THR A 259 15.78 -4.48 -17.90
CA THR A 259 14.36 -4.15 -17.76
C THR A 259 13.43 -5.14 -18.48
N SER A 260 13.91 -5.79 -19.53
CA SER A 260 13.17 -6.80 -20.30
C SER A 260 12.81 -8.05 -19.49
N VAL A 261 13.58 -8.35 -18.44
CA VAL A 261 13.32 -9.49 -17.54
C VAL A 261 12.87 -9.05 -16.13
N GLY A 262 12.61 -7.75 -15.96
CA GLY A 262 12.06 -7.20 -14.71
C GLY A 262 13.09 -6.56 -13.78
N GLY A 263 14.35 -6.42 -14.19
CA GLY A 263 15.36 -5.63 -13.50
C GLY A 263 15.23 -4.13 -13.75
N GLU A 264 16.15 -3.35 -13.20
CA GLU A 264 16.23 -1.88 -13.33
C GLU A 264 17.38 -1.45 -14.25
N ASP A 265 18.17 -2.41 -14.78
CA ASP A 265 19.39 -2.16 -15.56
C ASP A 265 20.39 -1.24 -14.84
N ALA A 266 20.47 -1.41 -13.50
CA ALA A 266 21.32 -0.59 -12.64
C ALA A 266 22.79 -1.04 -12.64
N GLY A 267 23.11 -2.15 -13.28
CA GLY A 267 24.47 -2.70 -13.39
C GLY A 267 24.51 -3.90 -14.34
N PRO A 268 25.71 -4.46 -14.60
CA PRO A 268 25.86 -5.68 -15.41
C PRO A 268 25.13 -6.86 -14.76
N THR A 269 24.66 -7.80 -15.58
CA THR A 269 24.05 -9.02 -15.07
C THR A 269 25.08 -9.88 -14.31
N PRO A 270 24.64 -10.80 -13.42
CA PRO A 270 25.54 -11.76 -12.80
C PRO A 270 26.36 -12.57 -13.80
N TYR A 271 25.79 -12.86 -14.97
CA TYR A 271 26.49 -13.56 -16.07
C TYR A 271 27.55 -12.68 -16.72
N ASP A 272 27.29 -11.39 -16.93
CA ASP A 272 28.27 -10.43 -17.46
C ASP A 272 29.49 -10.32 -16.52
N LEU A 273 29.25 -10.29 -15.20
CA LEU A 273 30.31 -10.25 -14.21
C LEU A 273 31.15 -11.53 -14.21
N LEU A 274 30.52 -12.68 -14.43
CA LEU A 274 31.23 -13.97 -14.54
C LEU A 274 32.14 -13.96 -15.78
N VAL A 275 31.60 -13.54 -16.93
CA VAL A 275 32.36 -13.47 -18.20
C VAL A 275 33.49 -12.43 -18.12
N ALA A 276 33.22 -11.27 -17.54
CA ALA A 276 34.22 -10.22 -17.32
C ALA A 276 35.35 -10.71 -16.39
N GLY A 277 35.00 -11.42 -15.31
CA GLY A 277 35.99 -12.01 -14.40
C GLY A 277 36.86 -13.04 -15.08
N LEU A 278 36.28 -13.92 -15.92
CA LEU A 278 37.02 -14.89 -16.71
C LEU A 278 37.94 -14.22 -17.74
N GLY A 279 37.41 -13.19 -18.45
CA GLY A 279 38.18 -12.41 -19.40
C GLY A 279 39.36 -11.69 -18.76
N ALA A 280 39.17 -11.07 -17.60
CA ALA A 280 40.25 -10.45 -16.85
C ALA A 280 41.33 -11.46 -16.42
N CYS A 281 40.92 -12.61 -15.94
CA CYS A 281 41.87 -13.69 -15.53
C CYS A 281 42.70 -14.22 -16.69
N THR A 282 42.14 -14.31 -17.90
CA THR A 282 42.85 -14.77 -19.11
C THR A 282 43.72 -13.70 -19.75
N SER A 283 43.51 -12.43 -19.42
CA SER A 283 44.25 -11.29 -19.99
C SER A 283 45.44 -10.86 -19.15
N MET A 284 45.59 -11.35 -17.92
CA MET A 284 46.70 -11.15 -17.03
C MET A 284 47.77 -12.23 -17.17
#